data_b2131d97d81b55e65776fe81d6cb6eae
#
_entry.id   b2131d97d81b55e65776fe81d6cb6eae
#
_cell.length_a   1.000
_cell.length_b   1.000
_cell.length_c   1.000
_cell.angle_alpha   90.00
_cell.angle_beta   90.00
_cell.angle_gamma   90.00
#
_symmetry.space_group_name_H-M   'P 1'
#
loop_
_entity.id
_entity.type
_entity.pdbx_description
1 polymer ?
#
loop_
_entity_poly.entity_id
_entity_poly.type
_entity_poly.pdbx_seq_one_letter_code
_entity_poly.pdbx_strand_id
1 'polypeptide(L)'
;TMILSSIDDEEQDESFITGIAGKKGFSIITIAKSGMSSEPGSLLKLLSILAKHQVNVEYAPSGIDTVSLVVEAAKAAPCLYSMLGEIQQEVQPDTIKVTEHIAVVAAVGRKMAYRLGVSGKIFSKLGEHGVNIRMITQGPEELNIIVGVEERDFEQAIRVLYDSFVKEEVAK
;
A
#
# COMPACT_ATOMS: atom_id res chain seq x y z
N THR A 1 -19.70 -5.37 -3.80
CA THR A 1 -18.92 -6.61 -3.98
C THR A 1 -19.09 -7.45 -2.73
N MET A 2 -19.64 -8.64 -2.86
CA MET A 2 -19.88 -9.56 -1.75
C MET A 2 -18.69 -10.51 -1.63
N ILE A 3 -18.01 -10.50 -0.49
CA ILE A 3 -16.89 -11.42 -0.21
C ILE A 3 -17.51 -12.65 0.44
N LEU A 4 -17.44 -13.81 -0.22
CA LEU A 4 -17.89 -15.09 0.32
C LEU A 4 -16.71 -15.76 1.02
N SER A 5 -16.86 -16.05 2.31
CA SER A 5 -15.81 -16.60 3.17
C SER A 5 -15.75 -18.13 3.23
N SER A 6 -16.56 -18.86 2.48
CA SER A 6 -16.55 -20.33 2.50
C SER A 6 -16.98 -20.92 1.16
N ILE A 7 -16.07 -21.52 0.44
CA ILE A 7 -16.33 -22.56 -0.57
C ILE A 7 -15.34 -23.67 -0.29
N ASP A 8 -15.87 -24.90 -0.20
CA ASP A 8 -15.16 -26.11 0.17
C ASP A 8 -13.93 -26.43 -0.67
N ASP A 9 -12.94 -26.96 0.00
CA ASP A 9 -11.62 -27.33 -0.48
C ASP A 9 -11.67 -28.66 -1.24
N GLU A 10 -11.91 -28.66 -2.52
CA GLU A 10 -11.54 -29.81 -3.38
C GLU A 10 -11.57 -29.47 -4.88
N GLU A 11 -10.89 -28.40 -5.33
CA GLU A 11 -10.44 -28.32 -6.70
C GLU A 11 -9.09 -27.58 -6.73
N GLN A 12 -8.13 -28.20 -7.43
CA GLN A 12 -6.83 -27.61 -7.75
C GLN A 12 -7.04 -26.43 -8.72
N ASP A 13 -7.63 -25.34 -8.18
CA ASP A 13 -7.74 -24.10 -8.92
C ASP A 13 -6.36 -23.45 -8.97
N GLU A 14 -5.72 -23.47 -10.13
CA GLU A 14 -4.38 -22.86 -10.37
C GLU A 14 -4.44 -21.34 -10.17
N SER A 15 -5.65 -20.75 -10.22
CA SER A 15 -5.88 -19.32 -10.06
C SER A 15 -5.79 -18.89 -8.60
N PHE A 16 -4.69 -18.24 -8.25
CA PHE A 16 -4.52 -17.69 -6.91
C PHE A 16 -4.79 -16.16 -6.85
N ILE A 17 -4.70 -15.44 -7.99
CA ILE A 17 -5.08 -14.03 -8.10
C ILE A 17 -6.41 -13.95 -8.84
N THR A 18 -7.45 -13.53 -8.15
CA THR A 18 -8.82 -13.45 -8.65
C THR A 18 -9.19 -12.08 -9.21
N GLY A 19 -8.37 -11.07 -8.95
CA GLY A 19 -8.61 -9.73 -9.46
C GLY A 19 -7.47 -8.75 -9.18
N ILE A 20 -7.41 -7.72 -10.02
CA ILE A 20 -6.52 -6.58 -9.85
C ILE A 20 -7.39 -5.34 -9.70
N ALA A 21 -7.14 -4.56 -8.65
CA ALA A 21 -7.83 -3.30 -8.40
C ALA A 21 -6.80 -2.18 -8.20
N GLY A 22 -7.20 -0.93 -8.38
CA GLY A 22 -6.29 0.17 -8.12
C GLY A 22 -6.99 1.51 -8.04
N LYS A 23 -6.29 2.48 -7.45
CA LYS A 23 -6.75 3.87 -7.27
C LYS A 23 -5.55 4.81 -7.35
N LYS A 24 -5.73 5.94 -8.03
CA LYS A 24 -4.78 7.07 -8.08
C LYS A 24 -5.12 8.13 -7.02
N GLY A 25 -4.26 9.13 -6.90
CA GLY A 25 -4.53 10.31 -6.08
C GLY A 25 -4.07 10.18 -4.64
N PHE A 26 -2.96 9.49 -4.39
CA PHE A 26 -2.37 9.39 -3.07
C PHE A 26 -1.09 10.19 -2.92
N SER A 27 -0.81 10.58 -1.67
CA SER A 27 0.49 11.09 -1.23
C SER A 27 1.02 10.21 -0.10
N ILE A 28 2.33 10.05 -0.02
CA ILE A 28 3.02 9.36 1.06
C ILE A 28 3.77 10.40 1.89
N ILE A 29 3.44 10.50 3.17
CA ILE A 29 4.16 11.32 4.15
C ILE A 29 5.06 10.37 4.93
N THR A 30 6.37 10.42 4.68
CA THR A 30 7.36 9.60 5.37
C THR A 30 8.00 10.43 6.47
N ILE A 31 7.91 9.94 7.69
CA ILE A 31 8.45 10.53 8.92
C ILE A 31 9.57 9.61 9.42
N ALA A 32 10.77 10.16 9.61
CA ALA A 32 11.88 9.44 10.20
C ALA A 32 12.33 10.15 11.49
N LYS A 33 12.50 9.38 12.56
CA LYS A 33 12.96 9.86 13.86
C LYS A 33 13.80 8.77 14.51
N SER A 34 15.05 9.11 14.82
CA SER A 34 15.95 8.21 15.53
C SER A 34 15.37 7.80 16.89
N GLY A 35 15.32 6.50 17.14
CA GLY A 35 14.75 5.94 18.38
C GLY A 35 13.21 5.93 18.42
N MET A 36 12.50 6.16 17.31
CA MET A 36 11.03 6.14 17.26
C MET A 36 10.47 4.81 17.79
N SER A 37 11.11 3.69 17.45
CA SER A 37 10.72 2.36 17.91
C SER A 37 10.78 2.17 19.42
N SER A 38 11.58 2.96 20.11
CA SER A 38 11.75 2.93 21.56
C SER A 38 10.90 3.98 22.30
N GLU A 39 10.20 4.86 21.56
CA GLU A 39 9.33 5.89 22.11
C GLU A 39 7.86 5.46 22.06
N PRO A 40 7.25 5.01 23.19
CA PRO A 40 5.85 4.63 23.21
C PRO A 40 4.94 5.78 22.80
N GLY A 41 3.97 5.49 21.92
CA GLY A 41 2.97 6.47 21.50
C GLY A 41 3.36 7.35 20.31
N SER A 42 4.56 7.20 19.73
CA SER A 42 4.95 7.98 18.54
C SER A 42 3.95 7.84 17.38
N LEU A 43 3.51 6.62 17.10
CA LEU A 43 2.48 6.38 16.07
C LEU A 43 1.12 6.97 16.46
N LEU A 44 0.74 6.91 17.74
CA LEU A 44 -0.50 7.51 18.23
C LEU A 44 -0.51 9.03 18.02
N LYS A 45 0.59 9.73 18.32
CA LYS A 45 0.70 11.17 18.07
C LYS A 45 0.49 11.49 16.59
N LEU A 46 1.17 10.77 15.69
CA LEU A 46 1.03 10.95 14.24
C LEU A 46 -0.41 10.76 13.78
N LEU A 47 -1.05 9.66 14.18
CA LEU A 47 -2.44 9.37 13.79
C LEU A 47 -3.42 10.40 14.39
N SER A 48 -3.17 10.88 15.62
CA SER A 48 -4.00 11.92 16.26
C SER A 48 -3.94 13.24 15.51
N ILE A 49 -2.75 13.64 15.02
CA ILE A 49 -2.59 14.86 14.21
C ILE A 49 -3.39 14.73 12.91
N LEU A 50 -3.27 13.60 12.18
CA LEU A 50 -4.03 13.40 10.96
C LEU A 50 -5.54 13.39 11.20
N ALA A 51 -5.98 12.74 12.28
CA ALA A 51 -7.40 12.69 12.67
C ALA A 51 -7.94 14.09 12.99
N LYS A 52 -7.17 14.95 13.69
CA LYS A 52 -7.52 16.35 13.97
C LYS A 52 -7.76 17.15 12.68
N HIS A 53 -6.96 16.90 11.65
CA HIS A 53 -7.10 17.51 10.33
C HIS A 53 -8.13 16.80 9.44
N GLN A 54 -8.83 15.78 9.95
CA GLN A 54 -9.82 14.98 9.20
C GLN A 54 -9.23 14.27 7.98
N VAL A 55 -7.94 13.93 8.03
CA VAL A 55 -7.24 13.17 7.00
C VAL A 55 -7.20 11.70 7.40
N ASN A 56 -7.81 10.84 6.58
CA ASN A 56 -7.77 9.40 6.77
C ASN A 56 -6.41 8.83 6.33
N VAL A 57 -5.90 7.84 7.08
CA VAL A 57 -4.71 7.07 6.73
C VAL A 57 -5.16 5.77 6.09
N GLU A 58 -4.86 5.59 4.81
CA GLU A 58 -5.23 4.38 4.07
C GLU A 58 -4.28 3.23 4.37
N TYR A 59 -2.98 3.53 4.46
CA TYR A 59 -1.93 2.56 4.79
C TYR A 59 -0.84 3.24 5.62
N ALA A 60 -0.21 2.47 6.51
CA ALA A 60 0.86 2.96 7.37
C ALA A 60 2.06 1.98 7.42
N PRO A 61 2.75 1.72 6.29
CA PRO A 61 3.95 0.91 6.32
C PRO A 61 5.00 1.55 7.22
N SER A 62 5.56 0.76 8.13
CA SER A 62 6.53 1.22 9.13
C SER A 62 7.83 0.43 9.07
N GLY A 63 8.94 1.10 9.32
CA GLY A 63 10.25 0.55 9.60
C GLY A 63 10.60 0.68 11.08
N ILE A 64 11.88 0.49 11.43
CA ILE A 64 12.35 0.60 12.82
C ILE A 64 12.19 2.04 13.32
N ASP A 65 12.72 3.01 12.59
CA ASP A 65 12.72 4.43 12.94
C ASP A 65 12.01 5.29 11.87
N THR A 66 11.11 4.70 11.11
CA THR A 66 10.36 5.37 10.05
C THR A 66 8.92 4.93 10.02
N VAL A 67 8.01 5.87 9.74
CA VAL A 67 6.61 5.59 9.43
C VAL A 67 6.23 6.33 8.15
N SER A 68 5.59 5.65 7.23
CA SER A 68 5.04 6.25 6.01
C SER A 68 3.51 6.22 6.10
N LEU A 69 2.89 7.40 6.04
CA LEU A 69 1.44 7.54 6.08
C LEU A 69 0.93 7.81 4.66
N VAL A 70 0.13 6.88 4.14
CA VAL A 70 -0.48 7.00 2.82
C VAL A 70 -1.85 7.62 2.98
N VAL A 71 -2.06 8.75 2.32
CA VAL A 71 -3.28 9.56 2.44
C VAL A 71 -3.83 9.94 1.06
N GLU A 72 -5.12 10.19 0.94
CA GLU A 72 -5.69 10.78 -0.28
C GLU A 72 -5.16 12.20 -0.47
N ALA A 73 -4.49 12.46 -1.59
CA ALA A 73 -3.85 13.75 -1.88
C ALA A 73 -4.87 14.91 -1.81
N ALA A 74 -6.07 14.74 -2.38
CA ALA A 74 -7.10 15.75 -2.38
C ALA A 74 -7.62 16.13 -0.97
N LYS A 75 -7.58 15.17 -0.02
CA LYS A 75 -7.98 15.41 1.37
C LYS A 75 -6.87 16.07 2.18
N ALA A 76 -5.63 15.69 1.91
CA ALA A 76 -4.48 16.24 2.64
C ALA A 76 -4.06 17.62 2.14
N ALA A 77 -4.18 17.92 0.85
CA ALA A 77 -3.68 19.16 0.25
C ALA A 77 -4.12 20.45 0.97
N PRO A 78 -5.39 20.64 1.38
CA PRO A 78 -5.82 21.89 2.03
C PRO A 78 -5.15 22.16 3.39
N CYS A 79 -4.72 21.10 4.10
CA CYS A 79 -4.17 21.21 5.45
C CYS A 79 -2.71 20.71 5.54
N LEU A 80 -2.09 20.34 4.44
CA LEU A 80 -0.79 19.67 4.42
C LEU A 80 0.28 20.42 5.23
N TYR A 81 0.50 21.71 4.96
CA TYR A 81 1.53 22.48 5.66
C TYR A 81 1.24 22.64 7.15
N SER A 82 -0.02 22.84 7.54
CA SER A 82 -0.42 22.93 8.94
C SER A 82 -0.15 21.60 9.66
N MET A 83 -0.55 20.49 9.04
CA MET A 83 -0.33 19.15 9.54
C MET A 83 1.16 18.80 9.67
N LEU A 84 1.98 19.14 8.67
CA LEU A 84 3.43 18.94 8.73
C LEU A 84 4.08 19.78 9.84
N GLY A 85 3.59 21.02 10.05
CA GLY A 85 4.03 21.89 11.16
C GLY A 85 3.71 21.29 12.52
N GLU A 86 2.52 20.73 12.73
CA GLU A 86 2.16 20.03 13.97
C GLU A 86 2.99 18.77 14.18
N ILE A 87 3.23 17.97 13.14
CA ILE A 87 4.13 16.81 13.22
C ILE A 87 5.53 17.24 13.66
N GLN A 88 6.07 18.33 13.08
CA GLN A 88 7.37 18.85 13.43
C GLN A 88 7.44 19.28 14.92
N GLN A 89 6.39 19.88 15.44
CA GLN A 89 6.34 20.36 16.83
C GLN A 89 6.14 19.24 17.84
N GLU A 90 5.20 18.32 17.59
CA GLU A 90 4.78 17.33 18.58
C GLU A 90 5.62 16.03 18.54
N VAL A 91 6.10 15.64 17.35
CA VAL A 91 6.88 14.41 17.17
C VAL A 91 8.38 14.68 17.10
N GLN A 92 8.77 15.88 16.63
CA GLN A 92 10.16 16.30 16.46
C GLN A 92 10.99 15.29 15.64
N PRO A 93 10.55 14.96 14.42
CA PRO A 93 11.25 14.02 13.57
C PRO A 93 12.56 14.61 13.04
N ASP A 94 13.51 13.73 12.70
CA ASP A 94 14.75 14.11 12.02
C ASP A 94 14.47 14.57 10.58
N THR A 95 13.53 13.90 9.91
CA THR A 95 13.10 14.29 8.57
C THR A 95 11.62 14.01 8.35
N ILE A 96 10.99 14.88 7.54
CA ILE A 96 9.66 14.66 6.97
C ILE A 96 9.79 14.79 5.44
N LYS A 97 9.30 13.79 4.72
CA LYS A 97 9.30 13.79 3.25
C LYS A 97 7.88 13.52 2.74
N VAL A 98 7.42 14.37 1.82
CA VAL A 98 6.15 14.13 1.10
C VAL A 98 6.48 13.65 -0.31
N THR A 99 5.87 12.54 -0.72
CA THR A 99 5.95 12.00 -2.08
C THR A 99 4.54 12.01 -2.66
N GLU A 100 4.34 12.82 -3.68
CA GLU A 100 3.05 13.01 -4.33
C GLU A 100 2.93 12.12 -5.58
N HIS A 101 1.75 12.13 -6.21
CA HIS A 101 1.46 11.38 -7.44
C HIS A 101 1.68 9.88 -7.30
N ILE A 102 1.17 9.32 -6.22
CA ILE A 102 1.17 7.88 -5.96
C ILE A 102 -0.17 7.26 -6.32
N ALA A 103 -0.09 6.13 -6.98
CA ALA A 103 -1.21 5.23 -7.18
C ALA A 103 -1.00 3.94 -6.41
N VAL A 104 -2.10 3.34 -5.97
CA VAL A 104 -2.10 2.07 -5.24
C VAL A 104 -2.73 1.01 -6.13
N VAL A 105 -2.07 -0.15 -6.24
CA VAL A 105 -2.54 -1.32 -6.98
C VAL A 105 -2.57 -2.51 -6.03
N ALA A 106 -3.71 -3.19 -5.99
CA ALA A 106 -3.95 -4.37 -5.17
C ALA A 106 -4.12 -5.60 -6.07
N ALA A 107 -3.28 -6.62 -5.88
CA ALA A 107 -3.52 -7.96 -6.37
C ALA A 107 -4.35 -8.72 -5.32
N VAL A 108 -5.56 -9.13 -5.69
CA VAL A 108 -6.50 -9.79 -4.77
C VAL A 108 -6.60 -11.27 -5.14
N GLY A 109 -6.54 -12.14 -4.17
CA GLY A 109 -6.64 -13.59 -4.40
C GLY A 109 -6.97 -14.39 -3.17
N ARG A 110 -7.29 -15.67 -3.38
CA ARG A 110 -7.60 -16.60 -2.28
C ARG A 110 -6.31 -17.25 -1.76
N LYS A 111 -6.20 -17.38 -0.44
CA LYS A 111 -5.07 -18.07 0.21
C LYS A 111 -3.68 -17.53 -0.19
N MET A 112 -3.59 -16.27 -0.64
CA MET A 112 -2.32 -15.68 -1.11
C MET A 112 -1.26 -15.66 -0.01
N ALA A 113 -1.65 -15.41 1.24
CA ALA A 113 -0.74 -15.40 2.39
C ALA A 113 -0.05 -16.75 2.65
N TYR A 114 -0.68 -17.85 2.24
CA TYR A 114 -0.17 -19.23 2.47
C TYR A 114 0.47 -19.86 1.23
N ARG A 115 0.49 -19.16 0.10
CA ARG A 115 1.02 -19.70 -1.17
C ARG A 115 2.45 -19.21 -1.41
N LEU A 116 3.39 -20.16 -1.54
CA LEU A 116 4.80 -19.84 -1.72
C LEU A 116 5.06 -19.11 -3.06
N GLY A 117 5.87 -18.08 -3.01
CA GLY A 117 6.38 -17.39 -4.18
C GLY A 117 5.44 -16.38 -4.84
N VAL A 118 4.21 -16.16 -4.33
CA VAL A 118 3.25 -15.21 -4.91
C VAL A 118 3.80 -13.80 -4.96
N SER A 119 4.28 -13.27 -3.82
CA SER A 119 4.86 -11.93 -3.76
C SER A 119 6.05 -11.78 -4.72
N GLY A 120 6.93 -12.79 -4.77
CA GLY A 120 8.06 -12.80 -5.69
C GLY A 120 7.64 -12.69 -7.15
N LYS A 121 6.62 -13.45 -7.57
CA LYS A 121 6.08 -13.40 -8.94
C LYS A 121 5.49 -12.03 -9.26
N ILE A 122 4.68 -11.46 -8.36
CA ILE A 122 4.08 -10.11 -8.53
C ILE A 122 5.18 -9.06 -8.72
N PHE A 123 6.19 -9.04 -7.83
CA PHE A 123 7.23 -8.03 -7.87
C PHE A 123 8.17 -8.20 -9.08
N SER A 124 8.50 -9.46 -9.45
CA SER A 124 9.28 -9.74 -10.66
C SER A 124 8.57 -9.24 -11.91
N LYS A 125 7.26 -9.53 -12.05
CA LYS A 125 6.47 -9.08 -13.21
C LYS A 125 6.45 -7.55 -13.34
N LEU A 126 6.25 -6.83 -12.25
CA LEU A 126 6.30 -5.38 -12.26
C LEU A 126 7.69 -4.86 -12.65
N GLY A 127 8.76 -5.42 -12.07
CA GLY A 127 10.14 -5.02 -12.36
C GLY A 127 10.56 -5.32 -13.80
N GLU A 128 10.24 -6.50 -14.35
CA GLU A 128 10.50 -6.88 -15.74
C GLU A 128 9.90 -5.89 -16.75
N HIS A 129 8.80 -5.21 -16.38
CA HIS A 129 8.14 -4.22 -17.20
C HIS A 129 8.48 -2.77 -16.81
N GLY A 130 9.53 -2.57 -16.02
CA GLY A 130 10.03 -1.23 -15.66
C GLY A 130 9.17 -0.47 -14.66
N VAL A 131 8.22 -1.11 -13.99
CA VAL A 131 7.41 -0.48 -12.95
C VAL A 131 8.17 -0.48 -11.63
N ASN A 132 8.46 0.72 -11.11
CA ASN A 132 9.14 0.88 -9.83
C ASN A 132 8.15 0.88 -8.67
N ILE A 133 8.34 -0.05 -7.72
CA ILE A 133 7.51 -0.16 -6.52
C ILE A 133 8.00 0.84 -5.47
N ARG A 134 7.10 1.73 -5.02
CA ARG A 134 7.38 2.77 -4.01
C ARG A 134 6.97 2.36 -2.60
N MET A 135 6.03 1.43 -2.48
CA MET A 135 5.49 0.94 -1.23
C MET A 135 4.96 -0.48 -1.42
N ILE A 136 5.09 -1.30 -0.38
CA ILE A 136 4.49 -2.63 -0.31
C ILE A 136 3.77 -2.75 1.03
N THR A 137 2.57 -3.31 1.03
CA THR A 137 1.88 -3.70 2.26
C THR A 137 1.13 -5.00 2.05
N GLN A 138 1.22 -5.88 3.03
CA GLN A 138 0.51 -7.16 3.10
C GLN A 138 0.40 -7.56 4.57
N GLY A 139 -0.80 -7.82 5.04
CA GLY A 139 -1.02 -8.41 6.36
C GLY A 139 -0.84 -9.92 6.36
N PRO A 140 -0.71 -10.56 7.53
CA PRO A 140 -0.46 -12.00 7.64
C PRO A 140 -1.62 -12.87 7.15
N GLU A 141 -2.84 -12.36 7.21
CA GLU A 141 -4.06 -13.07 6.78
C GLU A 141 -4.79 -12.37 5.62
N GLU A 142 -4.14 -11.38 5.00
CA GLU A 142 -4.77 -10.61 3.95
C GLU A 142 -4.88 -11.38 2.63
N LEU A 143 -6.03 -11.20 1.99
CA LEU A 143 -6.34 -11.75 0.67
C LEU A 143 -5.75 -10.90 -0.47
N ASN A 144 -4.88 -9.95 -0.14
CA ASN A 144 -4.31 -9.03 -1.12
C ASN A 144 -2.83 -8.70 -0.83
N ILE A 145 -2.13 -8.34 -1.89
CA ILE A 145 -0.83 -7.67 -1.85
C ILE A 145 -1.03 -6.31 -2.49
N ILE A 146 -0.66 -5.27 -1.75
CA ILE A 146 -0.83 -3.89 -2.18
C ILE A 146 0.53 -3.29 -2.49
N VAL A 147 0.66 -2.69 -3.67
CA VAL A 147 1.86 -1.95 -4.08
C VAL A 147 1.51 -0.50 -4.39
N GLY A 148 2.34 0.41 -3.92
CA GLY A 148 2.33 1.81 -4.36
C GLY A 148 3.27 1.98 -5.54
N VAL A 149 2.83 2.66 -6.57
CA VAL A 149 3.60 2.99 -7.77
C VAL A 149 3.44 4.48 -8.10
N GLU A 150 4.27 5.03 -8.97
CA GLU A 150 4.02 6.38 -9.48
C GLU A 150 2.77 6.38 -10.37
N GLU A 151 1.99 7.45 -10.35
CA GLU A 151 0.73 7.52 -11.11
C GLU A 151 0.92 7.31 -12.61
N ARG A 152 2.08 7.70 -13.16
CA ARG A 152 2.41 7.47 -14.57
C ARG A 152 2.51 5.99 -14.93
N ASP A 153 2.86 5.13 -13.96
CA ASP A 153 3.06 3.69 -14.16
C ASP A 153 1.79 2.89 -13.84
N PHE A 154 0.72 3.55 -13.40
CA PHE A 154 -0.50 2.92 -12.88
C PHE A 154 -1.18 1.97 -13.88
N GLU A 155 -1.46 2.45 -15.10
CA GLU A 155 -2.14 1.64 -16.12
C GLU A 155 -1.26 0.45 -16.56
N GLN A 156 0.06 0.68 -16.63
CA GLN A 156 1.01 -0.38 -16.96
C GLN A 156 1.04 -1.44 -15.85
N ALA A 157 1.10 -1.03 -14.59
CA ALA A 157 1.08 -1.94 -13.45
C ALA A 157 -0.18 -2.82 -13.44
N ILE A 158 -1.36 -2.22 -13.61
CA ILE A 158 -2.64 -2.94 -13.69
C ILE A 158 -2.62 -3.95 -14.84
N ARG A 159 -2.22 -3.53 -16.04
CA ARG A 159 -2.19 -4.38 -17.24
C ARG A 159 -1.25 -5.55 -17.05
N VAL A 160 -0.03 -5.29 -16.60
CA VAL A 160 1.00 -6.33 -16.38
C VAL A 160 0.51 -7.39 -15.41
N LEU A 161 -0.06 -6.98 -14.28
CA LEU A 161 -0.57 -7.92 -13.29
C LEU A 161 -1.81 -8.67 -13.80
N TYR A 162 -2.72 -7.98 -14.48
CA TYR A 162 -3.92 -8.61 -15.04
C TYR A 162 -3.56 -9.65 -16.12
N ASP A 163 -2.71 -9.28 -17.07
CA ASP A 163 -2.29 -10.17 -18.15
C ASP A 163 -1.51 -11.37 -17.62
N SER A 164 -0.66 -11.19 -16.60
CA SER A 164 0.18 -12.26 -16.03
C SER A 164 -0.56 -13.23 -15.11
N PHE A 165 -1.66 -12.83 -14.47
CA PHE A 165 -2.26 -13.63 -13.40
C PHE A 165 -3.75 -13.86 -13.54
N VAL A 166 -4.45 -13.09 -14.36
CA VAL A 166 -5.89 -13.22 -14.52
C VAL A 166 -6.24 -13.71 -15.93
N LYS A 167 -5.57 -13.21 -16.97
CA LYS A 167 -5.90 -13.52 -18.37
C LYS A 167 -5.32 -14.85 -18.85
N GLU A 168 -4.13 -15.24 -18.40
CA GLU A 168 -3.51 -16.53 -18.77
C GLU A 168 -4.33 -17.73 -18.30
N GLU A 169 -5.20 -17.56 -17.33
CA GLU A 169 -6.07 -18.60 -16.77
C GLU A 169 -7.41 -18.75 -17.50
N VAL A 170 -7.91 -17.69 -18.15
CA VAL A 170 -9.13 -17.76 -18.96
C VAL A 170 -8.88 -18.45 -20.33
N ALA A 171 -7.62 -18.64 -20.70
CA ALA A 171 -7.22 -19.22 -21.99
C ALA A 171 -6.84 -20.71 -21.92
N LYS A 172 -6.95 -21.37 -20.75
CA LYS A 172 -6.79 -22.81 -20.55
C LYS A 172 -8.12 -23.48 -20.27
#